data_99b8c9408a91d699133d084bf8e3be9b
#
_entry.id   99b8c9408a91d699133d084bf8e3be9b
#
_cell.length_a   1.000
_cell.length_b   1.000
_cell.length_c   1.000
_cell.angle_alpha   90.00
_cell.angle_beta   90.00
_cell.angle_gamma   90.00
#
_symmetry.space_group_name_H-M   'P 1'
#
loop_
_entity.id
_entity.type
_entity.pdbx_description
1 polymer ?
#
loop_
_entity_poly.entity_id
_entity_poly.type
_entity_poly.pdbx_seq_one_letter_code
_entity_poly.pdbx_strand_id
1 'polypeptide(L)'
;MRNEDKRTWAEIDLGRLEHNYRQIRSVLPEGCRFAGLCKANGYGHGAVTIAKRLEQIGADCIAVSCYEEAAELRQAGLGMPILILAPSPAFLAPDIARLDATQTIGDIDCARRMSQALAGSGLSLKCHVKLETGMGRTGFSVASQKELAQVKELLGLPGLEVTGVFTHFAVSDEPQESFTLEQFGRFTSAVDALENETGRSLGIRHCANSGAVVNFKETCLDMVRPGLLLYGLYPGREHGGLDLKPVMRLLTRVAEVTEHHAGDTISYGRIFTCERDMRLAVIPVGCGRPSPSPPPTACTGAFPGSSTSS
;
A
#
# COMPACT_ATOMS: atom_id res chain seq x y z
N MET A 1 -18.90 -15.77 16.84
CA MET A 1 -18.14 -17.05 16.74
C MET A 1 -16.87 -16.85 17.55
N ARG A 2 -16.67 -17.59 18.64
CA ARG A 2 -15.44 -17.51 19.45
C ARG A 2 -14.25 -18.07 18.64
N ASN A 3 -13.03 -17.65 18.95
CA ASN A 3 -11.84 -18.19 18.23
C ASN A 3 -11.71 -19.72 18.39
N GLU A 4 -12.31 -20.26 19.43
CA GLU A 4 -12.38 -21.71 19.69
C GLU A 4 -13.17 -22.48 18.62
N ASP A 5 -14.10 -21.81 17.94
CA ASP A 5 -14.97 -22.42 16.92
C ASP A 5 -14.38 -22.34 15.50
N LYS A 6 -13.23 -21.65 15.33
CA LYS A 6 -12.61 -21.43 14.01
C LYS A 6 -11.60 -22.55 13.69
N ARG A 7 -11.64 -23.00 12.44
CA ARG A 7 -10.66 -23.98 11.92
C ARG A 7 -9.37 -23.30 11.48
N THR A 8 -9.50 -22.14 10.84
CA THR A 8 -8.39 -21.28 10.38
C THR A 8 -8.81 -19.82 10.55
N TRP A 9 -7.91 -18.96 11.04
CA TRP A 9 -8.17 -17.52 11.21
C TRP A 9 -6.90 -16.71 11.14
N ALA A 10 -7.03 -15.43 10.77
CA ALA A 10 -5.97 -14.44 10.90
C ALA A 10 -6.15 -13.67 12.22
N GLU A 11 -5.06 -13.48 12.95
CA GLU A 11 -4.99 -12.55 14.08
C GLU A 11 -4.24 -11.30 13.65
N ILE A 12 -4.85 -10.14 13.91
CA ILE A 12 -4.27 -8.82 13.61
C ILE A 12 -3.90 -8.15 14.93
N ASP A 13 -2.61 -7.88 15.11
CA ASP A 13 -2.07 -7.26 16.33
C ASP A 13 -1.89 -5.76 16.12
N LEU A 14 -2.82 -4.96 16.66
CA LEU A 14 -2.79 -3.50 16.56
C LEU A 14 -1.67 -2.86 17.40
N GLY A 15 -1.16 -3.55 18.40
CA GLY A 15 0.01 -3.10 19.16
C GLY A 15 1.29 -3.17 18.32
N ARG A 16 1.42 -4.22 17.49
CA ARG A 16 2.52 -4.32 16.51
C ARG A 16 2.39 -3.30 15.39
N LEU A 17 1.17 -3.00 14.93
CA LEU A 17 0.94 -1.93 13.97
C LEU A 17 1.44 -0.58 14.52
N GLU A 18 1.07 -0.26 15.77
CA GLU A 18 1.52 0.96 16.43
C GLU A 18 3.03 0.98 16.64
N HIS A 19 3.63 -0.14 17.04
CA HIS A 19 5.08 -0.26 17.16
C HIS A 19 5.76 0.06 15.82
N ASN A 20 5.31 -0.56 14.72
CA ASN A 20 5.86 -0.32 13.39
C ASN A 20 5.68 1.14 12.95
N TYR A 21 4.51 1.73 13.19
CA TYR A 21 4.26 3.15 12.93
C TYR A 21 5.29 4.03 13.66
N ARG A 22 5.52 3.79 14.95
CA ARG A 22 6.50 4.55 15.76
C ARG A 22 7.93 4.35 15.28
N GLN A 23 8.30 3.11 14.89
CA GLN A 23 9.60 2.81 14.29
C GLN A 23 9.81 3.61 13.00
N ILE A 24 8.82 3.61 12.10
CA ILE A 24 8.92 4.37 10.86
C ILE A 24 9.00 5.87 11.15
N ARG A 25 8.15 6.40 12.04
CA ARG A 25 8.18 7.82 12.45
C ARG A 25 9.54 8.26 12.97
N SER A 26 10.24 7.41 13.70
CA SER A 26 11.54 7.76 14.32
C SER A 26 12.66 8.00 13.30
N VAL A 27 12.52 7.56 12.08
CA VAL A 27 13.52 7.74 11.01
C VAL A 27 13.13 8.81 9.98
N LEU A 28 11.92 9.37 10.08
CA LEU A 28 11.44 10.42 9.18
C LEU A 28 11.97 11.81 9.60
N PRO A 29 12.19 12.72 8.64
CA PRO A 29 12.47 14.11 8.93
C PRO A 29 11.34 14.76 9.77
N GLU A 30 11.71 15.76 10.57
CA GLU A 30 10.73 16.58 11.30
C GLU A 30 9.74 17.24 10.32
N GLY A 31 8.45 17.23 10.67
CA GLY A 31 7.38 17.76 9.82
C GLY A 31 6.96 16.88 8.66
N CYS A 32 7.67 15.78 8.35
CA CYS A 32 7.29 14.86 7.31
C CYS A 32 5.98 14.13 7.69
N ARG A 33 4.96 14.23 6.85
CA ARG A 33 3.65 13.58 7.06
C ARG A 33 3.70 12.10 6.75
N PHE A 34 2.77 11.37 7.35
CA PHE A 34 2.66 9.92 7.21
C PHE A 34 1.30 9.54 6.61
N ALA A 35 1.32 9.03 5.39
CA ALA A 35 0.13 8.43 4.76
C ALA A 35 0.15 6.90 4.96
N GLY A 36 -0.74 6.39 5.83
CA GLY A 36 -0.88 4.97 6.07
C GLY A 36 -1.59 4.27 4.91
N LEU A 37 -0.96 3.27 4.30
CA LEU A 37 -1.54 2.52 3.18
C LEU A 37 -2.57 1.51 3.66
N CYS A 38 -3.86 1.74 3.36
CA CYS A 38 -4.97 0.85 3.71
C CYS A 38 -5.68 0.21 2.49
N LYS A 39 -5.10 0.34 1.28
CA LYS A 39 -5.63 -0.28 0.06
C LYS A 39 -5.71 -1.81 0.18
N ALA A 40 -6.53 -2.44 -0.68
CA ALA A 40 -6.75 -3.89 -0.72
C ALA A 40 -7.11 -4.44 0.67
N ASN A 41 -8.12 -3.81 1.30
CA ASN A 41 -8.58 -4.14 2.66
C ASN A 41 -7.43 -4.11 3.69
N GLY A 42 -6.59 -3.05 3.66
CA GLY A 42 -5.41 -2.93 4.52
C GLY A 42 -4.40 -4.06 4.28
N TYR A 43 -4.11 -4.38 3.02
CA TYR A 43 -3.28 -5.56 2.65
C TYR A 43 -3.83 -6.87 3.27
N GLY A 44 -5.15 -7.00 3.36
CA GLY A 44 -5.82 -8.14 3.97
C GLY A 44 -5.96 -8.10 5.51
N HIS A 45 -5.50 -7.02 6.15
CA HIS A 45 -5.54 -6.87 7.62
C HIS A 45 -6.84 -6.27 8.15
N GLY A 46 -7.78 -5.84 7.29
CA GLY A 46 -9.00 -5.17 7.68
C GLY A 46 -8.86 -3.64 7.70
N ALA A 47 -9.14 -2.99 6.55
CA ALA A 47 -8.88 -1.57 6.32
C ALA A 47 -9.47 -0.65 7.39
N VAL A 48 -10.74 -0.87 7.76
CA VAL A 48 -11.44 -0.04 8.75
C VAL A 48 -10.74 -0.06 10.11
N THR A 49 -10.35 -1.26 10.59
CA THR A 49 -9.68 -1.42 11.89
C THR A 49 -8.30 -0.79 11.89
N ILE A 50 -7.53 -1.01 10.82
CA ILE A 50 -6.20 -0.43 10.63
C ILE A 50 -6.28 1.10 10.55
N ALA A 51 -7.17 1.64 9.72
CA ALA A 51 -7.32 3.09 9.52
C ALA A 51 -7.72 3.80 10.83
N LYS A 52 -8.69 3.27 11.58
CA LYS A 52 -9.08 3.81 12.88
C LYS A 52 -7.93 3.79 13.89
N ARG A 53 -7.12 2.71 13.88
CA ARG A 53 -5.95 2.69 14.76
C ARG A 53 -4.92 3.74 14.36
N LEU A 54 -4.66 3.90 13.05
CA LEU A 54 -3.74 4.92 12.55
C LEU A 54 -4.20 6.35 12.89
N GLU A 55 -5.51 6.63 12.78
CA GLU A 55 -6.11 7.90 13.21
C GLU A 55 -5.85 8.16 14.71
N GLN A 56 -6.10 7.16 15.56
CA GLN A 56 -5.90 7.27 17.03
C GLN A 56 -4.44 7.53 17.42
N ILE A 57 -3.48 6.97 16.69
CA ILE A 57 -2.06 7.10 16.99
C ILE A 57 -1.39 8.27 16.26
N GLY A 58 -2.16 9.07 15.50
CA GLY A 58 -1.70 10.33 14.92
C GLY A 58 -1.02 10.20 13.55
N ALA A 59 -1.45 9.26 12.71
CA ALA A 59 -1.12 9.32 11.29
C ALA A 59 -1.80 10.54 10.64
N ASP A 60 -1.20 11.08 9.57
CA ASP A 60 -1.68 12.34 8.98
C ASP A 60 -2.70 12.13 7.86
N CYS A 61 -2.67 10.95 7.22
CA CYS A 61 -3.50 10.62 6.08
C CYS A 61 -3.63 9.10 5.95
N ILE A 62 -4.73 8.63 5.37
CA ILE A 62 -4.87 7.26 4.87
C ILE A 62 -4.81 7.29 3.34
N ALA A 63 -4.10 6.34 2.75
CA ALA A 63 -4.08 6.17 1.30
C ALA A 63 -4.70 4.83 0.90
N VAL A 64 -5.63 4.90 -0.04
CA VAL A 64 -6.41 3.79 -0.60
C VAL A 64 -6.23 3.70 -2.11
N SER A 65 -6.71 2.63 -2.76
CA SER A 65 -6.62 2.50 -4.21
C SER A 65 -7.75 3.19 -4.95
N CYS A 66 -8.99 3.11 -4.47
CA CYS A 66 -10.18 3.48 -5.22
C CYS A 66 -11.24 4.18 -4.35
N TYR A 67 -12.28 4.69 -5.02
CA TYR A 67 -13.40 5.36 -4.39
C TYR A 67 -14.13 4.47 -3.37
N GLU A 68 -14.38 3.21 -3.71
CA GLU A 68 -15.11 2.26 -2.88
C GLU A 68 -14.42 2.04 -1.52
N GLU A 69 -13.09 1.92 -1.53
CA GLU A 69 -12.29 1.81 -0.30
C GLU A 69 -12.36 3.10 0.53
N ALA A 70 -12.34 4.27 -0.10
CA ALA A 70 -12.51 5.55 0.59
C ALA A 70 -13.91 5.69 1.20
N ALA A 71 -14.95 5.30 0.46
CA ALA A 71 -16.34 5.34 0.90
C ALA A 71 -16.57 4.40 2.11
N GLU A 72 -16.01 3.19 2.08
CA GLU A 72 -16.07 2.25 3.21
C GLU A 72 -15.48 2.89 4.48
N LEU A 73 -14.32 3.51 4.38
CA LEU A 73 -13.67 4.15 5.52
C LEU A 73 -14.50 5.33 6.07
N ARG A 74 -15.06 6.17 5.19
CA ARG A 74 -15.94 7.28 5.61
C ARG A 74 -17.22 6.78 6.27
N GLN A 75 -17.88 5.75 5.70
CA GLN A 75 -19.06 5.12 6.31
C GLN A 75 -18.76 4.52 7.68
N ALA A 76 -17.54 4.02 7.87
CA ALA A 76 -17.07 3.56 9.18
C ALA A 76 -16.77 4.70 10.17
N GLY A 77 -16.89 5.98 9.77
CA GLY A 77 -16.69 7.15 10.61
C GLY A 77 -15.24 7.62 10.74
N LEU A 78 -14.37 7.28 9.77
CA LEU A 78 -13.00 7.83 9.73
C LEU A 78 -13.04 9.33 9.41
N GLY A 79 -12.46 10.18 10.26
CA GLY A 79 -12.43 11.65 10.10
C GLY A 79 -11.20 12.19 9.39
N MET A 80 -10.07 11.48 9.44
CA MET A 80 -8.80 11.95 8.89
C MET A 80 -8.78 12.02 7.34
N PRO A 81 -7.86 12.79 6.72
CA PRO A 81 -7.71 12.86 5.27
C PRO A 81 -7.55 11.51 4.60
N ILE A 82 -8.18 11.33 3.43
CA ILE A 82 -8.05 10.13 2.60
C ILE A 82 -7.52 10.52 1.21
N LEU A 83 -6.47 9.83 0.74
CA LEU A 83 -5.91 9.97 -0.59
C LEU A 83 -6.22 8.73 -1.43
N ILE A 84 -6.93 8.90 -2.54
CA ILE A 84 -7.18 7.86 -3.54
C ILE A 84 -6.02 7.86 -4.54
N LEU A 85 -5.25 6.76 -4.58
CA LEU A 85 -4.00 6.68 -5.32
C LEU A 85 -4.17 6.31 -6.81
N ALA A 86 -5.25 5.62 -7.17
CA ALA A 86 -5.51 5.26 -8.55
C ALA A 86 -6.47 6.26 -9.23
N PRO A 87 -6.44 6.35 -10.56
CA PRO A 87 -7.44 7.12 -11.31
C PRO A 87 -8.85 6.58 -11.04
N SER A 88 -9.81 7.49 -10.87
CA SER A 88 -11.24 7.17 -10.72
C SER A 88 -12.00 7.61 -11.98
N PRO A 89 -13.12 6.93 -12.34
CA PRO A 89 -14.04 7.43 -13.34
C PRO A 89 -14.49 8.87 -13.04
N ALA A 90 -14.49 9.73 -14.05
CA ALA A 90 -14.72 11.17 -13.86
C ALA A 90 -16.11 11.50 -13.29
N PHE A 91 -17.13 10.66 -13.54
CA PHE A 91 -18.47 10.84 -12.99
C PHE A 91 -18.53 10.70 -11.46
N LEU A 92 -17.53 10.09 -10.84
CA LEU A 92 -17.41 9.99 -9.37
C LEU A 92 -16.86 11.27 -8.71
N ALA A 93 -16.41 12.27 -9.48
CA ALA A 93 -15.83 13.48 -8.91
C ALA A 93 -16.72 14.18 -7.86
N PRO A 94 -18.04 14.34 -8.07
CA PRO A 94 -18.91 14.91 -7.03
C PRO A 94 -19.01 14.04 -5.77
N ASP A 95 -19.01 12.72 -5.92
CA ASP A 95 -19.11 11.80 -4.77
C ASP A 95 -17.82 11.78 -3.98
N ILE A 96 -16.65 11.77 -4.65
CA ILE A 96 -15.33 11.87 -4.01
C ILE A 96 -15.22 13.22 -3.25
N ALA A 97 -15.69 14.31 -3.85
CA ALA A 97 -15.71 15.62 -3.20
C ALA A 97 -16.59 15.62 -1.92
N ARG A 98 -17.79 14.98 -1.97
CA ARG A 98 -18.68 14.85 -0.80
C ARG A 98 -18.07 13.99 0.32
N LEU A 99 -17.25 13.03 -0.03
CA LEU A 99 -16.49 12.22 0.96
C LEU A 99 -15.34 13.02 1.58
N ASP A 100 -15.06 14.24 1.13
CA ASP A 100 -13.84 14.99 1.48
C ASP A 100 -12.57 14.13 1.30
N ALA A 101 -12.52 13.39 0.18
CA ALA A 101 -11.36 12.61 -0.20
C ALA A 101 -10.56 13.34 -1.29
N THR A 102 -9.25 13.11 -1.31
CA THR A 102 -8.34 13.69 -2.31
C THR A 102 -8.13 12.68 -3.44
N GLN A 103 -8.35 13.11 -4.69
CA GLN A 103 -8.24 12.27 -5.87
C GLN A 103 -6.88 12.42 -6.55
N THR A 104 -6.25 11.33 -6.97
CA THR A 104 -5.10 11.36 -7.87
C THR A 104 -5.53 11.65 -9.30
N ILE A 105 -4.88 12.64 -9.94
CA ILE A 105 -5.05 12.97 -11.35
C ILE A 105 -3.71 12.83 -12.08
N GLY A 106 -3.68 12.04 -13.13
CA GLY A 106 -2.49 11.80 -13.95
C GLY A 106 -2.76 11.87 -15.46
N ASP A 107 -3.92 12.44 -15.85
CA ASP A 107 -4.36 12.57 -17.24
C ASP A 107 -5.26 13.80 -17.39
N ILE A 108 -5.02 14.60 -18.42
CA ILE A 108 -5.74 15.88 -18.61
C ILE A 108 -7.19 15.68 -19.06
N ASP A 109 -7.48 14.65 -19.84
CA ASP A 109 -8.84 14.39 -20.30
C ASP A 109 -9.73 13.90 -19.15
N CYS A 110 -9.13 13.14 -18.22
CA CYS A 110 -9.79 12.80 -16.95
C CYS A 110 -10.05 14.06 -16.11
N ALA A 111 -9.05 14.94 -15.96
CA ALA A 111 -9.19 16.20 -15.23
C ALA A 111 -10.31 17.09 -15.80
N ARG A 112 -10.34 17.28 -17.13
CA ARG A 112 -11.41 18.06 -17.82
C ARG A 112 -12.79 17.48 -17.54
N ARG A 113 -12.95 16.15 -17.66
CA ARG A 113 -14.22 15.47 -17.38
C ARG A 113 -14.62 15.56 -15.91
N MET A 114 -13.69 15.48 -14.97
CA MET A 114 -13.95 15.69 -13.54
C MET A 114 -14.41 17.13 -13.26
N SER A 115 -13.71 18.12 -13.81
CA SER A 115 -14.09 19.53 -13.72
C SER A 115 -15.50 19.77 -14.29
N GLN A 116 -15.82 19.16 -15.45
CA GLN A 116 -17.16 19.22 -16.04
C GLN A 116 -18.22 18.55 -15.17
N ALA A 117 -17.92 17.41 -14.55
CA ALA A 117 -18.84 16.72 -13.65
C ALA A 117 -19.14 17.51 -12.37
N LEU A 118 -18.23 18.38 -11.94
CA LEU A 118 -18.40 19.28 -10.80
C LEU A 118 -19.15 20.57 -11.16
N ALA A 119 -19.30 20.89 -12.46
CA ALA A 119 -19.95 22.14 -12.90
C ALA A 119 -21.37 22.29 -12.34
N GLY A 120 -21.67 23.43 -11.74
CA GLY A 120 -22.98 23.72 -11.16
C GLY A 120 -23.30 23.02 -9.85
N SER A 121 -22.40 22.13 -9.35
CA SER A 121 -22.63 21.39 -8.08
C SER A 121 -22.29 22.21 -6.82
N GLY A 122 -21.52 23.28 -6.94
CA GLY A 122 -20.97 24.04 -5.81
C GLY A 122 -19.86 23.29 -5.04
N LEU A 123 -19.44 22.11 -5.52
CA LEU A 123 -18.40 21.30 -4.90
C LEU A 123 -17.01 21.63 -5.49
N SER A 124 -15.97 21.46 -4.66
CA SER A 124 -14.58 21.46 -5.08
C SER A 124 -13.94 20.12 -4.72
N LEU A 125 -13.15 19.56 -5.64
CA LEU A 125 -12.44 18.30 -5.46
C LEU A 125 -10.96 18.58 -5.20
N LYS A 126 -10.48 18.23 -4.03
CA LYS A 126 -9.04 18.20 -3.73
C LYS A 126 -8.36 17.14 -4.58
N CYS A 127 -7.24 17.46 -5.19
CA CYS A 127 -6.53 16.49 -5.99
C CYS A 127 -5.01 16.58 -5.82
N HIS A 128 -4.33 15.44 -5.98
CA HIS A 128 -2.89 15.34 -6.11
C HIS A 128 -2.53 15.02 -7.57
N VAL A 129 -1.64 15.82 -8.14
CA VAL A 129 -1.11 15.57 -9.49
C VAL A 129 -0.10 14.44 -9.42
N LYS A 130 -0.28 13.43 -10.28
CA LYS A 130 0.71 12.37 -10.41
C LYS A 130 1.62 12.63 -11.61
N LEU A 131 2.94 12.66 -11.36
CA LEU A 131 3.97 12.74 -12.37
C LEU A 131 4.56 11.34 -12.63
N GLU A 132 4.76 11.02 -13.92
CA GLU A 132 5.43 9.80 -14.36
C GLU A 132 6.91 10.09 -14.61
N THR A 133 7.77 9.48 -13.80
CA THR A 133 9.22 9.71 -13.80
C THR A 133 10.03 8.48 -14.20
N GLY A 134 9.35 7.36 -14.53
CA GLY A 134 10.01 6.12 -14.96
C GLY A 134 9.38 4.84 -14.41
N MET A 135 8.23 4.92 -13.69
CA MET A 135 7.48 3.73 -13.27
C MET A 135 6.73 3.07 -14.43
N GLY A 136 6.36 3.85 -15.47
CA GLY A 136 5.68 3.34 -16.67
C GLY A 136 4.24 2.89 -16.43
N ARG A 137 3.51 3.52 -15.49
CA ARG A 137 2.17 3.05 -15.12
C ARG A 137 1.07 4.09 -15.33
N THR A 138 1.15 5.21 -14.66
CA THR A 138 0.16 6.31 -14.73
C THR A 138 0.83 7.62 -14.36
N GLY A 139 0.29 8.76 -14.82
CA GLY A 139 0.79 10.10 -14.50
C GLY A 139 1.20 10.87 -15.75
N PHE A 140 1.35 12.19 -15.60
CA PHE A 140 1.89 13.06 -16.64
C PHE A 140 3.40 12.80 -16.78
N SER A 141 3.86 12.47 -17.99
CA SER A 141 5.28 12.21 -18.26
C SER A 141 6.10 13.49 -18.12
N VAL A 142 7.07 13.48 -17.22
CA VAL A 142 7.98 14.62 -17.06
C VAL A 142 8.96 14.78 -18.23
N ALA A 143 9.10 13.77 -19.08
CA ALA A 143 9.89 13.84 -20.32
C ALA A 143 9.12 14.52 -21.48
N SER A 144 7.82 14.75 -21.32
CA SER A 144 6.93 15.31 -22.34
C SER A 144 6.58 16.75 -22.03
N GLN A 145 7.12 17.71 -22.78
CA GLN A 145 6.76 19.13 -22.66
C GLN A 145 5.27 19.37 -22.88
N LYS A 146 4.63 18.57 -23.76
CA LYS A 146 3.17 18.61 -23.97
C LYS A 146 2.42 18.26 -22.70
N GLU A 147 2.84 17.21 -21.97
CA GLU A 147 2.15 16.77 -20.77
C GLU A 147 2.43 17.71 -19.58
N LEU A 148 3.61 18.30 -19.48
CA LEU A 148 3.88 19.36 -18.51
C LEU A 148 3.01 20.61 -18.77
N ALA A 149 2.75 20.97 -20.04
CA ALA A 149 1.80 22.01 -20.38
C ALA A 149 0.34 21.65 -19.97
N GLN A 150 -0.03 20.38 -20.05
CA GLN A 150 -1.32 19.88 -19.57
C GLN A 150 -1.46 19.96 -18.03
N VAL A 151 -0.37 19.76 -17.27
CA VAL A 151 -0.39 20.01 -15.83
C VAL A 151 -0.70 21.48 -15.53
N LYS A 152 -0.11 22.43 -16.30
CA LYS A 152 -0.42 23.85 -16.15
C LYS A 152 -1.89 24.17 -16.48
N GLU A 153 -2.47 23.52 -17.49
CA GLU A 153 -3.89 23.61 -17.80
C GLU A 153 -4.75 23.11 -16.63
N LEU A 154 -4.40 21.94 -16.05
CA LEU A 154 -5.11 21.35 -14.92
C LEU A 154 -5.22 22.32 -13.74
N LEU A 155 -4.16 23.08 -13.44
CA LEU A 155 -4.16 24.08 -12.37
C LEU A 155 -5.22 25.19 -12.54
N GLY A 156 -5.72 25.39 -13.76
CA GLY A 156 -6.76 26.37 -14.08
C GLY A 156 -8.17 25.80 -14.18
N LEU A 157 -8.34 24.47 -14.08
CA LEU A 157 -9.66 23.86 -14.26
C LEU A 157 -10.60 24.15 -13.08
N PRO A 158 -11.81 24.69 -13.32
CA PRO A 158 -12.75 25.01 -12.26
C PRO A 158 -13.20 23.77 -11.49
N GLY A 159 -13.39 23.91 -10.18
CA GLY A 159 -13.82 22.84 -9.29
C GLY A 159 -12.73 21.84 -8.92
N LEU A 160 -11.49 21.98 -9.44
CA LEU A 160 -10.33 21.18 -9.02
C LEU A 160 -9.38 22.03 -8.16
N GLU A 161 -9.00 21.52 -7.02
CA GLU A 161 -8.06 22.14 -6.09
C GLU A 161 -6.80 21.25 -5.96
N VAL A 162 -5.70 21.68 -6.57
CA VAL A 162 -4.43 20.93 -6.44
C VAL A 162 -3.82 21.20 -5.07
N THR A 163 -3.71 20.15 -4.26
CA THR A 163 -3.20 20.18 -2.88
C THR A 163 -1.94 19.36 -2.70
N GLY A 164 -1.47 18.68 -3.75
CA GLY A 164 -0.22 17.92 -3.70
C GLY A 164 0.21 17.40 -5.07
N VAL A 165 1.45 16.95 -5.12
CA VAL A 165 2.09 16.37 -6.30
C VAL A 165 2.96 15.18 -5.90
N PHE A 166 2.95 14.11 -6.71
CA PHE A 166 3.73 12.94 -6.37
C PHE A 166 4.19 12.11 -7.56
N THR A 167 5.17 11.27 -7.29
CA THR A 167 5.57 10.17 -8.18
C THR A 167 5.63 8.85 -7.40
N HIS A 168 6.00 7.77 -8.08
CA HIS A 168 6.22 6.46 -7.46
C HIS A 168 7.49 5.82 -8.02
N PHE A 169 8.34 5.33 -7.11
CA PHE A 169 9.61 4.70 -7.48
C PHE A 169 9.41 3.25 -7.94
N ALA A 170 10.17 2.87 -8.94
CA ALA A 170 10.07 1.54 -9.54
C ALA A 170 10.92 0.48 -8.80
N VAL A 171 12.09 0.88 -8.27
CA VAL A 171 13.12 -0.04 -7.74
C VAL A 171 13.73 0.43 -6.42
N SER A 172 12.97 1.15 -5.60
CA SER A 172 13.47 1.71 -4.34
C SER A 172 13.75 0.66 -3.24
N ASP A 173 13.41 -0.59 -3.47
CA ASP A 173 13.76 -1.76 -2.67
C ASP A 173 15.19 -2.28 -2.95
N GLU A 174 15.81 -1.84 -4.04
CA GLU A 174 17.16 -2.19 -4.45
C GLU A 174 18.10 -0.97 -4.25
N PRO A 175 18.83 -0.88 -3.14
CA PRO A 175 19.63 0.31 -2.79
C PRO A 175 20.83 0.57 -3.72
N GLN A 176 21.26 -0.43 -4.49
CA GLN A 176 22.37 -0.31 -5.45
C GLN A 176 21.91 0.31 -6.77
N GLU A 177 20.59 0.36 -7.05
CA GLU A 177 20.04 0.88 -8.28
C GLU A 177 19.96 2.43 -8.24
N SER A 178 20.71 3.10 -9.11
CA SER A 178 20.71 4.57 -9.22
C SER A 178 19.37 5.14 -9.71
N PHE A 179 18.55 4.30 -10.34
CA PHE A 179 17.32 4.73 -11.00
C PHE A 179 16.31 5.41 -10.06
N THR A 180 16.28 5.03 -8.78
CA THR A 180 15.44 5.71 -7.77
C THR A 180 15.83 7.18 -7.61
N LEU A 181 17.14 7.49 -7.55
CA LEU A 181 17.62 8.86 -7.45
C LEU A 181 17.45 9.63 -8.78
N GLU A 182 17.54 8.95 -9.91
CA GLU A 182 17.21 9.54 -11.21
C GLU A 182 15.72 9.94 -11.27
N GLN A 183 14.80 9.04 -10.85
CA GLN A 183 13.38 9.36 -10.75
C GLN A 183 13.13 10.53 -9.79
N PHE A 184 13.84 10.57 -8.67
CA PHE A 184 13.74 11.65 -7.70
C PHE A 184 14.19 13.00 -8.30
N GLY A 185 15.34 13.03 -8.97
CA GLY A 185 15.83 14.22 -9.66
C GLY A 185 14.88 14.71 -10.75
N ARG A 186 14.33 13.79 -11.57
CA ARG A 186 13.31 14.13 -12.58
C ARG A 186 12.04 14.72 -11.92
N PHE A 187 11.62 14.15 -10.81
CA PHE A 187 10.44 14.62 -10.07
C PHE A 187 10.64 16.04 -9.52
N THR A 188 11.70 16.26 -8.76
CA THR A 188 11.97 17.57 -8.13
C THR A 188 12.19 18.65 -9.18
N SER A 189 12.99 18.39 -10.23
CA SER A 189 13.21 19.34 -11.32
C SER A 189 11.91 19.72 -12.05
N ALA A 190 11.02 18.74 -12.30
CA ALA A 190 9.75 19.01 -12.97
C ALA A 190 8.80 19.83 -12.09
N VAL A 191 8.73 19.52 -10.78
CA VAL A 191 7.91 20.28 -9.81
C VAL A 191 8.41 21.72 -9.69
N ASP A 192 9.72 21.92 -9.51
CA ASP A 192 10.31 23.25 -9.39
C ASP A 192 10.10 24.09 -10.67
N ALA A 193 10.24 23.48 -11.85
CA ALA A 193 9.96 24.16 -13.11
C ALA A 193 8.48 24.57 -13.21
N LEU A 194 7.54 23.66 -12.89
CA LEU A 194 6.11 23.96 -12.94
C LEU A 194 5.71 25.07 -11.97
N GLU A 195 6.24 25.05 -10.73
CA GLU A 195 5.94 26.08 -9.74
C GLU A 195 6.55 27.44 -10.13
N ASN A 196 7.78 27.47 -10.64
CA ASN A 196 8.43 28.69 -11.12
C ASN A 196 7.69 29.31 -12.32
N GLU A 197 7.28 28.48 -13.30
CA GLU A 197 6.58 28.96 -14.50
C GLU A 197 5.14 29.42 -14.21
N THR A 198 4.46 28.81 -13.25
CA THR A 198 3.06 29.14 -12.93
C THR A 198 2.92 30.13 -11.80
N GLY A 199 3.96 30.36 -11.02
CA GLY A 199 3.92 31.15 -9.77
C GLY A 199 3.02 30.52 -8.68
N ARG A 200 2.69 29.24 -8.79
CA ARG A 200 1.75 28.53 -7.90
C ARG A 200 2.45 27.31 -7.27
N SER A 201 2.27 27.12 -5.97
CA SER A 201 2.67 25.89 -5.32
C SER A 201 1.77 24.72 -5.74
N LEU A 202 2.37 23.55 -5.96
CA LEU A 202 1.66 22.30 -6.18
C LEU A 202 1.28 21.59 -4.87
N GLY A 203 1.57 22.19 -3.71
CA GLY A 203 1.23 21.67 -2.39
C GLY A 203 2.17 20.57 -1.91
N ILE A 204 1.63 19.53 -1.26
CA ILE A 204 2.40 18.46 -0.62
C ILE A 204 3.17 17.65 -1.65
N ARG A 205 4.50 17.65 -1.58
CA ARG A 205 5.38 16.85 -2.45
C ARG A 205 5.66 15.50 -1.82
N HIS A 206 5.39 14.39 -2.52
CA HIS A 206 5.65 13.06 -1.97
C HIS A 206 6.04 12.03 -3.02
N CYS A 207 7.05 11.22 -2.72
CA CYS A 207 7.54 10.17 -3.62
C CYS A 207 7.88 8.86 -2.88
N ALA A 208 8.36 8.95 -1.62
CA ALA A 208 8.85 7.81 -0.86
C ALA A 208 7.74 6.78 -0.55
N ASN A 209 7.97 5.55 -0.97
CA ASN A 209 7.27 4.33 -0.57
C ASN A 209 8.06 3.61 0.54
N SER A 210 7.71 2.36 0.88
CA SER A 210 8.41 1.58 1.90
C SER A 210 9.91 1.40 1.62
N GLY A 211 10.29 1.08 0.38
CA GLY A 211 11.69 0.90 0.00
C GLY A 211 12.49 2.21 0.14
N ALA A 212 11.93 3.31 -0.31
CA ALA A 212 12.58 4.60 -0.25
C ALA A 212 12.76 5.10 1.20
N VAL A 213 11.82 4.85 2.09
CA VAL A 213 11.97 5.18 3.54
C VAL A 213 13.15 4.45 4.15
N VAL A 214 13.43 3.23 3.71
CA VAL A 214 14.58 2.43 4.20
C VAL A 214 15.90 2.89 3.58
N ASN A 215 15.92 3.03 2.23
CA ASN A 215 17.15 3.11 1.46
C ASN A 215 17.52 4.54 0.99
N PHE A 216 16.55 5.46 0.88
CA PHE A 216 16.72 6.78 0.25
C PHE A 216 16.05 7.88 1.07
N LYS A 217 16.57 8.15 2.28
CA LYS A 217 15.97 9.08 3.26
C LYS A 217 15.78 10.50 2.71
N GLU A 218 16.64 10.94 1.81
CA GLU A 218 16.57 12.24 1.12
C GLU A 218 15.29 12.40 0.27
N THR A 219 14.60 11.30 -0.04
CA THR A 219 13.36 11.31 -0.82
C THR A 219 12.10 11.47 0.03
N CYS A 220 12.22 11.55 1.36
CA CYS A 220 11.08 11.60 2.28
C CYS A 220 10.31 12.93 2.31
N LEU A 221 10.64 13.90 1.51
CA LEU A 221 9.96 15.18 1.31
C LEU A 221 8.86 15.53 2.35
N ASP A 222 7.71 16.11 1.91
CA ASP A 222 6.64 16.53 2.82
C ASP A 222 5.78 15.36 3.35
N MET A 223 5.76 14.23 2.67
CA MET A 223 4.96 13.07 3.08
C MET A 223 5.53 11.76 2.54
N VAL A 224 5.48 10.71 3.37
CA VAL A 224 5.81 9.33 2.98
C VAL A 224 4.57 8.44 2.90
N ARG A 225 4.66 7.37 2.13
CA ARG A 225 3.58 6.39 1.92
C ARG A 225 4.03 4.96 2.21
N PRO A 226 4.39 4.64 3.46
CA PRO A 226 4.82 3.29 3.81
C PRO A 226 3.64 2.31 3.77
N GLY A 227 3.76 1.26 2.97
CA GLY A 227 2.84 0.14 2.91
C GLY A 227 3.40 -1.06 3.68
N LEU A 228 4.29 -1.83 3.07
CA LEU A 228 4.84 -3.06 3.65
C LEU A 228 5.43 -2.86 5.04
N LEU A 229 6.21 -1.79 5.25
CA LEU A 229 6.82 -1.49 6.55
C LEU A 229 5.77 -1.37 7.66
N LEU A 230 4.64 -0.72 7.37
CA LEU A 230 3.56 -0.54 8.36
C LEU A 230 3.01 -1.89 8.84
N TYR A 231 2.96 -2.89 7.95
CA TYR A 231 2.48 -4.23 8.26
C TYR A 231 3.59 -5.17 8.79
N GLY A 232 4.81 -4.65 8.99
CA GLY A 232 5.92 -5.39 9.56
C GLY A 232 6.69 -6.24 8.55
N LEU A 233 6.67 -5.83 7.27
CA LEU A 233 7.36 -6.50 6.18
C LEU A 233 8.39 -5.55 5.56
N TYR A 234 9.61 -6.03 5.39
CA TYR A 234 10.65 -5.28 4.70
C TYR A 234 10.50 -5.44 3.18
N PRO A 235 10.60 -4.35 2.39
CA PRO A 235 10.46 -4.42 0.94
C PRO A 235 11.65 -5.10 0.24
N GLY A 236 12.84 -5.10 0.85
CA GLY A 236 14.07 -5.67 0.36
C GLY A 236 14.86 -6.33 1.49
N ARG A 237 16.15 -6.51 1.27
CA ARG A 237 17.08 -7.11 2.26
C ARG A 237 17.49 -6.14 3.35
N GLU A 238 17.49 -4.85 3.04
CA GLU A 238 17.89 -3.80 3.96
C GLU A 238 16.75 -3.47 4.93
N HIS A 239 17.10 -3.23 6.18
CA HIS A 239 16.15 -2.96 7.26
C HIS A 239 16.15 -1.48 7.71
N GLY A 240 17.11 -0.68 7.27
CA GLY A 240 17.23 0.74 7.60
C GLY A 240 17.31 1.06 9.10
N GLY A 241 17.72 0.09 9.92
CA GLY A 241 17.76 0.21 11.38
C GLY A 241 16.39 0.08 12.06
N LEU A 242 15.34 -0.31 11.33
CA LEU A 242 13.99 -0.50 11.87
C LEU A 242 13.86 -1.89 12.52
N ASP A 243 13.20 -1.97 13.67
CA ASP A 243 12.75 -3.22 14.31
C ASP A 243 11.24 -3.39 14.06
N LEU A 244 10.87 -4.03 12.95
CA LEU A 244 9.47 -4.22 12.58
C LEU A 244 8.94 -5.57 13.05
N LYS A 245 7.64 -5.59 13.37
CA LYS A 245 6.94 -6.78 13.84
C LYS A 245 5.80 -7.13 12.89
N PRO A 246 5.72 -8.35 12.33
CA PRO A 246 4.59 -8.77 11.50
C PRO A 246 3.26 -8.56 12.24
N VAL A 247 2.35 -7.81 11.62
CA VAL A 247 1.06 -7.45 12.21
C VAL A 247 0.07 -8.61 12.15
N MET A 248 0.15 -9.44 11.11
CA MET A 248 -0.73 -10.59 10.90
C MET A 248 -0.06 -11.90 11.31
N ARG A 249 -0.82 -12.77 11.97
CA ARG A 249 -0.51 -14.19 12.13
C ARG A 249 -1.66 -15.02 11.57
N LEU A 250 -1.33 -15.99 10.72
CA LEU A 250 -2.29 -16.99 10.26
C LEU A 250 -2.21 -18.21 11.18
N LEU A 251 -3.33 -18.56 11.78
CA LEU A 251 -3.46 -19.67 12.72
C LEU A 251 -4.44 -20.70 12.20
N THR A 252 -4.14 -21.96 12.47
CA THR A 252 -5.02 -23.07 12.12
C THR A 252 -4.98 -24.15 13.18
N ARG A 253 -5.96 -25.05 13.17
CA ARG A 253 -6.00 -26.24 14.00
C ARG A 253 -5.67 -27.46 13.17
N VAL A 254 -5.01 -28.43 13.78
CA VAL A 254 -4.84 -29.75 13.18
C VAL A 254 -6.22 -30.39 13.10
N ALA A 255 -6.66 -30.79 11.89
CA ALA A 255 -7.93 -31.44 11.66
C ALA A 255 -7.83 -32.94 11.90
N GLU A 256 -6.69 -33.55 11.54
CA GLU A 256 -6.45 -34.98 11.65
C GLU A 256 -4.95 -35.24 11.74
N VAL A 257 -4.57 -36.33 12.36
CA VAL A 257 -3.19 -36.85 12.34
C VAL A 257 -3.23 -38.26 11.78
N THR A 258 -2.47 -38.49 10.70
CA THR A 258 -2.37 -39.77 10.02
C THR A 258 -0.98 -40.38 10.19
N GLU A 259 -0.89 -41.70 10.24
CA GLU A 259 0.36 -42.45 10.30
C GLU A 259 0.71 -42.99 8.91
N HIS A 260 1.97 -42.90 8.55
CA HIS A 260 2.49 -43.31 7.24
C HIS A 260 3.81 -44.05 7.43
N HIS A 261 4.01 -45.04 6.56
CA HIS A 261 5.25 -45.84 6.57
C HIS A 261 6.26 -45.30 5.54
N ALA A 262 7.52 -45.70 5.73
CA ALA A 262 8.57 -45.44 4.75
C ALA A 262 8.13 -45.94 3.36
N GLY A 263 8.25 -45.11 2.34
CA GLY A 263 7.82 -45.41 0.97
C GLY A 263 6.39 -44.99 0.61
N ASP A 264 5.55 -44.62 1.60
CA ASP A 264 4.22 -44.05 1.30
C ASP A 264 4.34 -42.72 0.59
N THR A 265 3.43 -42.47 -0.34
CA THR A 265 3.37 -41.22 -1.09
C THR A 265 2.13 -40.41 -0.73
N ILE A 266 2.28 -39.09 -0.64
CA ILE A 266 1.28 -38.20 -0.08
C ILE A 266 0.67 -37.31 -1.16
N SER A 267 -0.70 -37.20 -1.14
CA SER A 267 -1.50 -36.24 -1.88
C SER A 267 -1.41 -36.37 -3.42
N TYR A 268 -1.97 -35.37 -4.12
CA TYR A 268 -2.01 -35.35 -5.59
C TYR A 268 -0.61 -35.32 -6.21
N GLY A 269 -0.44 -36.06 -7.30
CA GLY A 269 0.84 -36.16 -8.00
C GLY A 269 1.92 -36.96 -7.28
N ARG A 270 1.65 -37.43 -6.05
CA ARG A 270 2.58 -38.26 -5.26
C ARG A 270 3.98 -37.65 -5.14
N ILE A 271 4.05 -36.30 -5.03
CA ILE A 271 5.31 -35.56 -5.05
C ILE A 271 6.15 -35.79 -3.80
N PHE A 272 5.50 -36.01 -2.65
CA PHE A 272 6.19 -36.31 -1.41
C PHE A 272 6.14 -37.80 -1.12
N THR A 273 7.30 -38.40 -0.86
CA THR A 273 7.44 -39.79 -0.40
C THR A 273 8.00 -39.78 1.02
N CYS A 274 7.38 -40.57 1.91
CA CYS A 274 7.85 -40.70 3.29
C CYS A 274 9.18 -41.46 3.31
N GLU A 275 10.26 -40.81 3.75
CA GLU A 275 11.60 -41.44 3.87
C GLU A 275 11.71 -42.38 5.04
N ARG A 276 10.81 -42.27 6.01
CA ARG A 276 10.72 -43.08 7.24
C ARG A 276 9.28 -43.11 7.72
N ASP A 277 8.99 -43.98 8.67
CA ASP A 277 7.69 -43.95 9.36
C ASP A 277 7.50 -42.59 10.03
N MET A 278 6.36 -41.96 9.79
CA MET A 278 6.07 -40.62 10.28
C MET A 278 4.59 -40.36 10.50
N ARG A 279 4.32 -39.34 11.31
CA ARG A 279 2.96 -38.84 11.51
C ARG A 279 2.82 -37.52 10.74
N LEU A 280 1.74 -37.37 10.00
CA LEU A 280 1.42 -36.16 9.25
C LEU A 280 0.19 -35.50 9.84
N ALA A 281 0.25 -34.17 9.97
CA ALA A 281 -0.88 -33.36 10.41
C ALA A 281 -1.61 -32.79 9.18
N VAL A 282 -2.89 -33.02 9.08
CA VAL A 282 -3.77 -32.40 8.09
C VAL A 282 -4.26 -31.07 8.67
N ILE A 283 -3.99 -29.97 7.97
CA ILE A 283 -4.41 -28.63 8.37
C ILE A 283 -5.38 -28.02 7.33
N PRO A 284 -6.52 -27.43 7.75
CA PRO A 284 -7.57 -26.94 6.85
C PRO A 284 -7.31 -25.51 6.37
N VAL A 285 -6.08 -25.20 5.92
CA VAL A 285 -5.74 -23.88 5.38
C VAL A 285 -6.25 -23.70 3.96
N GLY A 286 -6.38 -24.81 3.20
CA GLY A 286 -6.84 -24.83 1.81
C GLY A 286 -5.82 -24.30 0.80
N CYS A 287 -5.98 -24.74 -0.45
CA CYS A 287 -5.23 -24.23 -1.60
C CYS A 287 -5.97 -23.03 -2.20
N GLY A 288 -6.34 -22.05 -1.38
CA GLY A 288 -7.21 -20.95 -1.76
C GLY A 288 -6.70 -20.13 -2.93
N ARG A 289 -7.42 -20.15 -4.04
CA ARG A 289 -7.30 -19.45 -5.34
C ARG A 289 -6.08 -19.79 -6.19
N PRO A 290 -6.29 -20.10 -7.47
CA PRO A 290 -5.21 -20.17 -8.43
C PRO A 290 -4.64 -18.76 -8.64
N SER A 291 -3.52 -18.47 -8.01
CA SER A 291 -2.58 -17.48 -8.51
C SER A 291 -1.90 -18.07 -9.75
N PRO A 292 -1.58 -17.30 -10.79
CA PRO A 292 -0.79 -17.78 -11.92
C PRO A 292 0.70 -17.99 -11.54
N SER A 293 0.99 -18.21 -10.29
CA SER A 293 2.29 -18.63 -9.78
C SER A 293 2.46 -20.15 -9.99
N PRO A 294 3.69 -20.65 -10.18
CA PRO A 294 3.94 -22.08 -10.36
C PRO A 294 3.30 -22.89 -9.21
N PRO A 295 2.93 -24.16 -9.46
CA PRO A 295 2.25 -24.96 -8.47
C PRO A 295 3.02 -24.92 -7.14
N PRO A 296 2.33 -24.76 -6.01
CA PRO A 296 3.02 -24.73 -4.74
C PRO A 296 3.77 -26.04 -4.59
N THR A 297 5.08 -25.95 -4.49
CA THR A 297 5.86 -27.01 -3.86
C THR A 297 5.13 -27.32 -2.56
N ALA A 298 4.74 -28.58 -2.37
CA ALA A 298 3.99 -29.02 -1.21
C ALA A 298 4.58 -28.34 0.03
N CYS A 299 3.73 -27.68 0.83
CA CYS A 299 4.16 -27.14 2.12
C CYS A 299 4.51 -28.32 3.05
N THR A 300 5.69 -28.86 2.87
CA THR A 300 6.29 -29.85 3.77
C THR A 300 7.01 -29.09 4.88
N GLY A 301 6.26 -28.55 5.80
CA GLY A 301 6.79 -28.10 7.09
C GLY A 301 6.93 -29.34 7.98
N ALA A 302 8.13 -29.91 8.07
CA ALA A 302 8.45 -30.87 9.11
C ALA A 302 8.58 -30.08 10.43
N PHE A 303 7.61 -30.19 11.31
CA PHE A 303 7.75 -29.73 12.68
C PHE A 303 8.57 -30.77 13.46
N PRO A 304 9.70 -30.41 14.09
CA PRO A 304 10.39 -31.33 15.01
C PRO A 304 9.43 -31.63 16.15
N GLY A 305 9.11 -32.91 16.32
CA GLY A 305 8.30 -33.40 17.41
C GLY A 305 8.95 -33.09 18.74
N SER A 306 8.28 -32.34 19.61
CA SER A 306 8.62 -32.30 21.03
C SER A 306 8.39 -33.71 21.56
N SER A 307 9.49 -34.40 21.93
CA SER A 307 9.43 -35.61 22.73
C SER A 307 8.88 -35.24 24.11
N THR A 308 7.61 -35.54 24.37
CA THR A 308 7.12 -35.65 25.74
C THR A 308 7.63 -36.97 26.28
N SER A 309 8.71 -36.93 27.04
CA SER A 309 9.07 -38.00 27.99
C SER A 309 7.97 -38.12 29.05
N SER A 310 7.45 -39.30 29.17
CA SER A 310 6.57 -39.80 30.25
C SER A 310 7.03 -39.45 31.64
#